data_8272c528e1ca0f9bea94b9f5018571ed
#
_entry.id   8272c528e1ca0f9bea94b9f5018571ed
#
_cell.length_a   1.000
_cell.length_b   1.000
_cell.length_c   1.000
_cell.angle_alpha   90.00
_cell.angle_beta   90.00
_cell.angle_gamma   90.00
#
_symmetry.space_group_name_H-M   'P 1'
#
loop_
_entity.id
_entity.type
_entity.pdbx_description
1 polymer ?
#
loop_
_entity_poly.entity_id
_entity_poly.type
_entity_poly.pdbx_seq_one_letter_code
_entity_poly.pdbx_strand_id
1 'polypeptide(L)'
;MFELKNKVALVTGARRGMGKVDALFLAKQGAKVAVTDIDLDECQKVVEEIKKQGGEALAWKMDVVDKAEIDKVFDEVVNKWGRLDILVNNAGVYLPKMAMDMTEADWDKTLDINLKGQFFCAQRAAKEMAKNKWGRIINIASIASGQVGVGVVAGAHYTASKGGIIGMTETMAIEWASLGINVNAIAPGAIDTPMIQEVGMSKEAMTAFLAGIPLKRIGKAEEIAAMVVFLASEEASYVTGATFVVDGGWLAA
;
A
#
# COMPACT_ATOMS: atom_id res chain seq x y z
N MET A 1 15.62 12.81 11.03
CA MET A 1 14.49 11.91 11.37
C MET A 1 13.98 11.29 10.09
N PHE A 2 13.63 10.02 10.15
CA PHE A 2 13.05 9.23 9.04
C PHE A 2 13.95 9.13 7.79
N GLU A 3 15.27 9.12 7.99
CA GLU A 3 16.22 9.02 6.89
C GLU A 3 16.27 7.59 6.34
N LEU A 4 16.17 7.45 5.01
CA LEU A 4 16.16 6.16 4.32
C LEU A 4 17.36 6.00 3.36
N LYS A 5 18.45 6.73 3.61
CA LYS A 5 19.68 6.61 2.81
C LYS A 5 20.16 5.17 2.76
N ASN A 6 20.60 4.73 1.57
CA ASN A 6 21.08 3.38 1.29
C ASN A 6 20.01 2.27 1.44
N LYS A 7 18.75 2.60 1.61
CA LYS A 7 17.63 1.65 1.58
C LYS A 7 17.06 1.55 0.17
N VAL A 8 16.56 0.37 -0.17
CA VAL A 8 15.85 0.09 -1.42
C VAL A 8 14.41 -0.20 -1.10
N ALA A 9 13.50 0.56 -1.69
CA ALA A 9 12.06 0.42 -1.53
C ALA A 9 11.41 -0.07 -2.83
N LEU A 10 10.41 -0.95 -2.72
CA LEU A 10 9.52 -1.32 -3.81
C LEU A 10 8.09 -0.91 -3.43
N VAL A 11 7.42 -0.20 -4.33
CA VAL A 11 6.03 0.24 -4.14
C VAL A 11 5.17 -0.36 -5.26
N THR A 12 4.13 -1.12 -4.89
CA THR A 12 3.19 -1.71 -5.84
C THR A 12 2.01 -0.77 -6.12
N GLY A 13 1.48 -0.76 -7.35
CA GLY A 13 0.40 0.15 -7.72
C GLY A 13 0.83 1.62 -7.69
N ALA A 14 2.08 1.90 -8.09
CA ALA A 14 2.73 3.18 -7.87
C ALA A 14 2.63 4.18 -9.03
N ARG A 15 1.86 3.88 -10.08
CA ARG A 15 1.69 4.79 -11.23
C ARG A 15 0.88 6.04 -10.89
N ARG A 16 -0.04 5.97 -9.88
CA ARG A 16 -0.96 7.05 -9.50
C ARG A 16 -1.39 6.95 -8.03
N GLY A 17 -2.16 7.92 -7.56
CA GLY A 17 -2.79 7.91 -6.24
C GLY A 17 -1.79 7.83 -5.09
N MET A 18 -2.13 7.09 -4.03
CA MET A 18 -1.28 6.94 -2.84
C MET A 18 0.08 6.34 -3.20
N GLY A 19 0.13 5.25 -3.96
CA GLY A 19 1.40 4.59 -4.28
C GLY A 19 2.40 5.49 -5.02
N LYS A 20 1.93 6.39 -5.91
CA LYS A 20 2.79 7.42 -6.51
C LYS A 20 3.37 8.34 -5.44
N VAL A 21 2.54 8.84 -4.52
CA VAL A 21 2.98 9.78 -3.48
C VAL A 21 3.88 9.07 -2.48
N ASP A 22 3.62 7.81 -2.14
CA ASP A 22 4.49 6.99 -1.30
C ASP A 22 5.89 6.86 -1.92
N ALA A 23 5.96 6.57 -3.23
CA ALA A 23 7.23 6.47 -3.95
C ALA A 23 8.02 7.80 -3.93
N LEU A 24 7.34 8.93 -4.15
CA LEU A 24 7.94 10.27 -4.09
C LEU A 24 8.49 10.58 -2.68
N PHE A 25 7.72 10.26 -1.63
CA PHE A 25 8.13 10.54 -0.25
C PHE A 25 9.28 9.65 0.22
N LEU A 26 9.27 8.37 -0.13
CA LEU A 26 10.39 7.46 0.17
C LEU A 26 11.68 7.93 -0.53
N ALA A 27 11.59 8.32 -1.81
CA ALA A 27 12.73 8.87 -2.54
C ALA A 27 13.25 10.17 -1.93
N LYS A 28 12.36 11.07 -1.49
CA LYS A 28 12.71 12.32 -0.80
C LYS A 28 13.49 12.09 0.50
N GLN A 29 13.26 10.94 1.18
CA GLN A 29 14.02 10.53 2.36
C GLN A 29 15.33 9.80 2.02
N GLY A 30 15.66 9.65 0.75
CA GLY A 30 16.93 9.09 0.28
C GLY A 30 16.89 7.61 -0.08
N ALA A 31 15.73 6.99 -0.10
CA ALA A 31 15.58 5.62 -0.61
C ALA A 31 15.74 5.57 -2.15
N LYS A 32 16.31 4.48 -2.65
CA LYS A 32 16.19 4.10 -4.06
C LYS A 32 14.84 3.40 -4.25
N VAL A 33 14.04 3.81 -5.22
CA VAL A 33 12.65 3.37 -5.33
C VAL A 33 12.38 2.60 -6.62
N ALA A 34 11.91 1.36 -6.47
CA ALA A 34 11.29 0.59 -7.52
C ALA A 34 9.80 0.98 -7.62
N VAL A 35 9.45 1.67 -8.69
CA VAL A 35 8.07 2.08 -9.01
C VAL A 35 7.45 0.99 -9.85
N THR A 36 6.46 0.26 -9.33
CA THR A 36 5.87 -0.89 -10.03
C THR A 36 4.36 -0.77 -10.20
N ASP A 37 3.88 -1.11 -11.39
CA ASP A 37 2.45 -1.15 -11.75
C ASP A 37 2.28 -1.97 -13.06
N ILE A 38 1.03 -2.22 -13.44
CA ILE A 38 0.69 -2.86 -14.73
C ILE A 38 0.97 -1.96 -15.95
N ASP A 39 1.06 -0.65 -15.75
CA ASP A 39 1.32 0.35 -16.79
C ASP A 39 2.73 0.96 -16.61
N LEU A 40 3.67 0.46 -17.40
CA LEU A 40 5.08 0.86 -17.33
C LEU A 40 5.30 2.33 -17.69
N ASP A 41 4.56 2.86 -18.68
CA ASP A 41 4.74 4.22 -19.16
C ASP A 41 4.34 5.25 -18.09
N GLU A 42 3.26 4.97 -17.37
CA GLU A 42 2.84 5.78 -16.23
C GLU A 42 3.84 5.68 -15.05
N CYS A 43 4.40 4.48 -14.80
CA CYS A 43 5.49 4.33 -13.81
C CYS A 43 6.72 5.16 -14.19
N GLN A 44 7.06 5.20 -15.48
CA GLN A 44 8.21 5.97 -15.96
C GLN A 44 8.05 7.47 -15.70
N LYS A 45 6.83 8.02 -15.82
CA LYS A 45 6.55 9.42 -15.48
C LYS A 45 6.81 9.71 -14.00
N VAL A 46 6.45 8.78 -13.10
CA VAL A 46 6.75 8.91 -11.67
C VAL A 46 8.26 8.86 -11.41
N VAL A 47 8.98 7.98 -12.09
CA VAL A 47 10.44 7.91 -12.02
C VAL A 47 11.10 9.23 -12.44
N GLU A 48 10.61 9.83 -13.53
CA GLU A 48 11.12 11.14 -13.98
C GLU A 48 10.85 12.24 -12.95
N GLU A 49 9.69 12.23 -12.31
CA GLU A 49 9.36 13.17 -11.25
C GLU A 49 10.29 13.01 -10.03
N ILE A 50 10.57 11.77 -9.62
CA ILE A 50 11.54 11.47 -8.55
C ILE A 50 12.93 11.98 -8.93
N LYS A 51 13.40 11.69 -10.15
CA LYS A 51 14.72 12.14 -10.62
C LYS A 51 14.84 13.66 -10.70
N LYS A 52 13.80 14.37 -11.13
CA LYS A 52 13.77 15.84 -11.13
C LYS A 52 13.91 16.44 -9.73
N GLN A 53 13.51 15.69 -8.69
CA GLN A 53 13.68 16.08 -7.29
C GLN A 53 15.01 15.61 -6.68
N GLY A 54 15.91 15.02 -7.48
CA GLY A 54 17.23 14.54 -7.04
C GLY A 54 17.23 13.14 -6.45
N GLY A 55 16.10 12.40 -6.50
CA GLY A 55 16.00 11.03 -6.03
C GLY A 55 16.47 9.99 -7.07
N GLU A 56 16.64 8.74 -6.63
CA GLU A 56 16.98 7.60 -7.48
C GLU A 56 15.77 6.65 -7.58
N ALA A 57 15.28 6.40 -8.78
CA ALA A 57 14.19 5.45 -9.02
C ALA A 57 14.30 4.79 -10.40
N LEU A 58 13.68 3.62 -10.52
CA LEU A 58 13.46 2.90 -11.77
C LEU A 58 12.03 2.34 -11.81
N ALA A 59 11.53 2.14 -13.01
CA ALA A 59 10.19 1.62 -13.26
C ALA A 59 10.24 0.16 -13.72
N TRP A 60 9.26 -0.64 -13.27
CA TRP A 60 9.01 -1.99 -13.75
C TRP A 60 7.52 -2.21 -13.97
N LYS A 61 7.20 -2.91 -15.06
CA LYS A 61 5.85 -3.48 -15.21
C LYS A 61 5.73 -4.69 -14.30
N MET A 62 4.67 -4.73 -13.49
CA MET A 62 4.38 -5.86 -12.61
C MET A 62 2.88 -5.95 -12.33
N ASP A 63 2.27 -7.07 -12.69
CA ASP A 63 0.94 -7.42 -12.23
C ASP A 63 1.05 -8.26 -10.95
N VAL A 64 0.46 -7.77 -9.86
CA VAL A 64 0.51 -8.44 -8.55
C VAL A 64 -0.29 -9.75 -8.51
N VAL A 65 -1.11 -10.05 -9.52
CA VAL A 65 -1.80 -11.36 -9.62
C VAL A 65 -0.92 -12.41 -10.28
N ASP A 66 0.11 -12.01 -11.00
CA ASP A 66 1.08 -12.92 -11.63
C ASP A 66 2.31 -13.14 -10.75
N LYS A 67 2.35 -14.31 -10.10
CA LYS A 67 3.47 -14.66 -9.22
C LYS A 67 4.81 -14.71 -9.96
N ALA A 68 4.84 -15.08 -11.23
CA ALA A 68 6.08 -15.14 -12.01
C ALA A 68 6.60 -13.72 -12.32
N GLU A 69 5.70 -12.76 -12.63
CA GLU A 69 6.08 -11.35 -12.76
C GLU A 69 6.60 -10.79 -11.43
N ILE A 70 5.96 -11.10 -10.29
CA ILE A 70 6.45 -10.72 -8.96
C ILE A 70 7.89 -11.22 -8.78
N ASP A 71 8.11 -12.53 -8.88
CA ASP A 71 9.42 -13.13 -8.66
C ASP A 71 10.49 -12.48 -9.56
N LYS A 72 10.19 -12.32 -10.85
CA LYS A 72 11.08 -11.68 -11.83
C LYS A 72 11.44 -10.24 -11.46
N VAL A 73 10.45 -9.40 -11.15
CA VAL A 73 10.69 -7.98 -10.84
C VAL A 73 11.50 -7.83 -9.56
N PHE A 74 11.21 -8.64 -8.53
CA PHE A 74 11.99 -8.62 -7.31
C PHE A 74 13.45 -9.04 -7.54
N ASP A 75 13.69 -10.06 -8.38
CA ASP A 75 15.05 -10.44 -8.78
C ASP A 75 15.77 -9.31 -9.53
N GLU A 76 15.10 -8.64 -10.46
CA GLU A 76 15.66 -7.51 -11.20
C GLU A 76 16.00 -6.33 -10.28
N VAL A 77 15.14 -6.01 -9.30
CA VAL A 77 15.39 -4.97 -8.30
C VAL A 77 16.61 -5.31 -7.44
N VAL A 78 16.69 -6.55 -6.95
CA VAL A 78 17.83 -7.03 -6.14
C VAL A 78 19.11 -7.06 -6.98
N ASN A 79 19.06 -7.53 -8.22
CA ASN A 79 20.22 -7.51 -9.13
C ASN A 79 20.71 -6.09 -9.40
N LYS A 80 19.79 -5.12 -9.48
CA LYS A 80 20.14 -3.71 -9.75
C LYS A 80 20.78 -3.01 -8.57
N TRP A 81 20.28 -3.23 -7.35
CA TRP A 81 20.70 -2.46 -6.16
C TRP A 81 21.31 -3.31 -5.04
N GLY A 82 21.41 -4.63 -5.22
CA GLY A 82 22.05 -5.56 -4.30
C GLY A 82 21.21 -5.92 -3.07
N ARG A 83 20.03 -5.33 -2.88
CA ARG A 83 19.16 -5.54 -1.71
C ARG A 83 17.72 -5.08 -1.96
N LEU A 84 16.83 -5.50 -1.07
CA LEU A 84 15.50 -4.92 -0.89
C LEU A 84 15.26 -4.77 0.62
N ASP A 85 14.80 -3.58 1.03
CA ASP A 85 14.66 -3.21 2.44
C ASP A 85 13.21 -2.88 2.82
N ILE A 86 12.48 -2.23 1.92
CA ILE A 86 11.15 -1.70 2.17
C ILE A 86 10.21 -2.19 1.08
N LEU A 87 9.05 -2.71 1.49
CA LEU A 87 7.94 -3.01 0.61
C LEU A 87 6.72 -2.20 1.03
N VAL A 88 6.14 -1.46 0.09
CA VAL A 88 4.81 -0.86 0.24
C VAL A 88 3.83 -1.61 -0.65
N ASN A 89 3.01 -2.44 -0.06
CA ASN A 89 1.93 -3.16 -0.71
C ASN A 89 0.71 -2.23 -0.84
N ASN A 90 0.69 -1.42 -1.91
CA ASN A 90 -0.37 -0.45 -2.17
C ASN A 90 -1.31 -0.88 -3.30
N ALA A 91 -0.88 -1.73 -4.24
CA ALA A 91 -1.74 -2.18 -5.34
C ALA A 91 -3.10 -2.68 -4.83
N GLY A 92 -4.17 -2.18 -5.44
CA GLY A 92 -5.52 -2.56 -5.05
C GLY A 92 -6.58 -1.90 -5.93
N VAL A 93 -7.76 -2.50 -5.91
CA VAL A 93 -8.95 -2.04 -6.65
C VAL A 93 -10.16 -1.99 -5.73
N TYR A 94 -11.09 -1.08 -6.05
CA TYR A 94 -12.44 -1.08 -5.53
C TYR A 94 -13.40 -1.17 -6.73
N LEU A 95 -14.09 -2.29 -6.84
CA LEU A 95 -15.02 -2.60 -7.93
C LEU A 95 -16.41 -2.83 -7.33
N PRO A 96 -17.23 -1.78 -7.18
CA PRO A 96 -18.50 -1.88 -6.43
C PRO A 96 -19.45 -2.87 -7.09
N LYS A 97 -19.93 -3.83 -6.28
CA LYS A 97 -20.92 -4.84 -6.68
C LYS A 97 -21.77 -5.25 -5.47
N MET A 98 -23.09 -5.20 -5.60
CA MET A 98 -23.99 -5.65 -4.54
C MET A 98 -23.77 -7.14 -4.25
N ALA A 99 -23.78 -7.53 -2.98
CA ALA A 99 -23.47 -8.90 -2.57
C ALA A 99 -24.37 -9.96 -3.21
N MET A 100 -25.65 -9.63 -3.44
CA MET A 100 -26.61 -10.55 -4.09
C MET A 100 -26.33 -10.75 -5.58
N ASP A 101 -25.65 -9.80 -6.23
CA ASP A 101 -25.39 -9.82 -7.68
C ASP A 101 -23.90 -10.13 -7.98
N MET A 102 -23.11 -10.37 -6.93
CA MET A 102 -21.66 -10.61 -7.06
C MET A 102 -21.40 -12.00 -7.62
N THR A 103 -20.66 -12.06 -8.70
CA THR A 103 -20.20 -13.33 -9.28
C THR A 103 -18.90 -13.80 -8.62
N GLU A 104 -18.58 -15.08 -8.78
CA GLU A 104 -17.28 -15.64 -8.37
C GLU A 104 -16.11 -14.87 -8.99
N ALA A 105 -16.21 -14.52 -10.28
CA ALA A 105 -15.18 -13.72 -10.96
C ALA A 105 -15.00 -12.31 -10.38
N ASP A 106 -16.09 -11.64 -9.94
CA ASP A 106 -16.01 -10.33 -9.26
C ASP A 106 -15.27 -10.48 -7.92
N TRP A 107 -15.60 -11.54 -7.18
CA TRP A 107 -14.97 -11.88 -5.91
C TRP A 107 -13.48 -12.18 -6.09
N ASP A 108 -13.15 -13.15 -6.93
CA ASP A 108 -11.77 -13.60 -7.16
C ASP A 108 -10.88 -12.46 -7.65
N LYS A 109 -11.35 -11.67 -8.61
CA LYS A 109 -10.58 -10.52 -9.11
C LYS A 109 -10.17 -9.55 -8.01
N THR A 110 -11.10 -9.26 -7.08
CA THR A 110 -10.80 -8.33 -5.98
C THR A 110 -9.85 -8.95 -4.97
N LEU A 111 -10.05 -10.21 -4.59
CA LEU A 111 -9.20 -10.89 -3.63
C LEU A 111 -7.81 -11.19 -4.20
N ASP A 112 -7.72 -11.59 -5.45
CA ASP A 112 -6.44 -11.86 -6.11
C ASP A 112 -5.56 -10.61 -6.14
N ILE A 113 -6.12 -9.44 -6.49
CA ILE A 113 -5.36 -8.20 -6.53
C ILE A 113 -5.06 -7.70 -5.10
N ASN A 114 -6.11 -7.52 -4.28
CA ASN A 114 -5.98 -6.79 -3.02
C ASN A 114 -5.29 -7.60 -1.91
N LEU A 115 -5.54 -8.91 -1.84
CA LEU A 115 -5.09 -9.75 -0.73
C LEU A 115 -3.98 -10.70 -1.14
N LYS A 116 -4.25 -11.57 -2.12
CA LYS A 116 -3.31 -12.60 -2.57
C LYS A 116 -2.04 -11.99 -3.18
N GLY A 117 -2.19 -10.93 -4.00
CA GLY A 117 -1.05 -10.19 -4.56
C GLY A 117 -0.16 -9.58 -3.49
N GLN A 118 -0.76 -8.92 -2.47
CA GLN A 118 0.01 -8.37 -1.34
C GLN A 118 0.74 -9.47 -0.56
N PHE A 119 0.10 -10.62 -0.35
CA PHE A 119 0.74 -11.75 0.33
C PHE A 119 1.98 -12.25 -0.42
N PHE A 120 1.89 -12.49 -1.73
CA PHE A 120 3.03 -12.98 -2.50
C PHE A 120 4.14 -11.94 -2.64
N CYS A 121 3.82 -10.67 -2.78
CA CYS A 121 4.83 -9.59 -2.71
C CYS A 121 5.52 -9.56 -1.35
N ALA A 122 4.76 -9.63 -0.24
CA ALA A 122 5.32 -9.68 1.12
C ALA A 122 6.22 -10.91 1.32
N GLN A 123 5.77 -12.10 0.91
CA GLN A 123 6.54 -13.33 0.99
C GLN A 123 7.86 -13.24 0.22
N ARG A 124 7.82 -12.68 -1.00
CA ARG A 124 9.03 -12.52 -1.83
C ARG A 124 9.98 -11.50 -1.22
N ALA A 125 9.46 -10.37 -0.73
CA ALA A 125 10.27 -9.36 -0.04
C ALA A 125 10.94 -9.92 1.22
N ALA A 126 10.20 -10.64 2.06
CA ALA A 126 10.71 -11.21 3.30
C ALA A 126 11.91 -12.14 3.07
N LYS A 127 11.92 -12.93 1.98
CA LYS A 127 13.07 -13.78 1.61
C LYS A 127 14.34 -12.97 1.35
N GLU A 128 14.23 -11.78 0.77
CA GLU A 128 15.39 -10.90 0.55
C GLU A 128 15.79 -10.17 1.82
N MET A 129 14.82 -9.62 2.55
CA MET A 129 15.04 -8.88 3.80
C MET A 129 15.70 -9.74 4.88
N ALA A 130 15.34 -11.01 4.97
CA ALA A 130 15.90 -11.97 5.93
C ALA A 130 17.42 -12.14 5.75
N LYS A 131 17.97 -12.02 4.54
CA LYS A 131 19.41 -12.12 4.26
C LYS A 131 20.21 -11.03 5.00
N ASN A 132 19.61 -9.85 5.16
CA ASN A 132 20.23 -8.70 5.83
C ASN A 132 19.74 -8.51 7.27
N LYS A 133 18.84 -9.36 7.77
CA LYS A 133 18.16 -9.24 9.07
C LYS A 133 17.58 -7.85 9.30
N TRP A 134 17.01 -7.26 8.25
CA TRP A 134 16.37 -5.96 8.30
C TRP A 134 15.32 -5.85 7.19
N GLY A 135 14.11 -5.47 7.55
CA GLY A 135 13.02 -5.25 6.61
C GLY A 135 11.88 -4.44 7.19
N ARG A 136 11.16 -3.73 6.31
CA ARG A 136 9.92 -3.01 6.61
C ARG A 136 8.89 -3.33 5.54
N ILE A 137 7.78 -3.93 5.94
CA ILE A 137 6.65 -4.23 5.06
C ILE A 137 5.45 -3.42 5.53
N ILE A 138 4.93 -2.58 4.67
CA ILE A 138 3.79 -1.71 4.91
C ILE A 138 2.65 -2.13 3.97
N ASN A 139 1.58 -2.66 4.55
CA ASN A 139 0.41 -3.12 3.81
C ASN A 139 -0.69 -2.06 3.84
N ILE A 140 -1.20 -1.64 2.69
CA ILE A 140 -2.30 -0.68 2.62
C ILE A 140 -3.64 -1.44 2.72
N ALA A 141 -4.20 -1.42 3.93
CA ALA A 141 -5.54 -1.91 4.25
C ALA A 141 -6.62 -0.84 3.93
N SER A 142 -7.57 -0.66 4.80
CA SER A 142 -8.63 0.37 4.75
C SER A 142 -9.38 0.39 6.08
N ILE A 143 -10.02 1.50 6.44
CA ILE A 143 -11.07 1.50 7.47
C ILE A 143 -12.27 0.64 7.06
N ALA A 144 -12.44 0.37 5.77
CA ALA A 144 -13.46 -0.56 5.25
C ALA A 144 -12.98 -2.03 5.37
N SER A 145 -12.57 -2.44 6.56
CA SER A 145 -12.00 -3.77 6.85
C SER A 145 -12.87 -4.61 7.81
N GLY A 146 -14.00 -4.07 8.23
CA GLY A 146 -14.93 -4.78 9.13
C GLY A 146 -14.47 -4.87 10.59
N GLN A 147 -13.26 -5.32 10.84
CA GLN A 147 -12.72 -5.51 12.20
C GLN A 147 -12.20 -4.21 12.84
N VAL A 148 -11.55 -3.36 12.05
CA VAL A 148 -10.97 -2.07 12.48
C VAL A 148 -11.83 -0.92 12.01
N GLY A 149 -12.98 -1.20 11.36
CA GLY A 149 -13.74 -0.16 10.70
C GLY A 149 -15.16 -0.56 10.34
N VAL A 150 -15.63 0.00 9.25
CA VAL A 150 -17.00 -0.13 8.75
C VAL A 150 -17.07 -1.01 7.52
N GLY A 151 -18.24 -1.58 7.25
CA GLY A 151 -18.54 -2.17 5.96
C GLY A 151 -18.79 -1.08 4.91
N VAL A 152 -18.55 -1.41 3.65
CA VAL A 152 -18.85 -0.54 2.51
C VAL A 152 -19.97 -1.16 1.68
N VAL A 153 -20.98 -0.36 1.35
CA VAL A 153 -22.09 -0.78 0.46
C VAL A 153 -21.50 -1.21 -0.89
N ALA A 154 -21.99 -2.31 -1.44
CA ALA A 154 -21.48 -2.91 -2.68
C ALA A 154 -19.98 -3.31 -2.64
N GLY A 155 -19.46 -3.61 -1.45
CA GLY A 155 -18.05 -3.87 -1.23
C GLY A 155 -17.71 -5.12 -0.40
N ALA A 156 -18.54 -6.15 -0.36
CA ALA A 156 -18.32 -7.34 0.48
C ALA A 156 -16.93 -7.97 0.21
N HIS A 157 -16.55 -8.18 -1.04
CA HIS A 157 -15.23 -8.68 -1.45
C HIS A 157 -14.10 -7.72 -1.09
N TYR A 158 -14.32 -6.41 -1.23
CA TYR A 158 -13.35 -5.40 -0.85
C TYR A 158 -13.10 -5.41 0.66
N THR A 159 -14.18 -5.35 1.46
CA THR A 159 -14.09 -5.41 2.93
C THR A 159 -13.43 -6.71 3.40
N ALA A 160 -13.78 -7.86 2.79
CA ALA A 160 -13.13 -9.14 3.08
C ALA A 160 -11.63 -9.08 2.78
N SER A 161 -11.23 -8.53 1.61
CA SER A 161 -9.82 -8.40 1.25
C SER A 161 -9.05 -7.49 2.21
N LYS A 162 -9.64 -6.36 2.62
CA LYS A 162 -9.00 -5.40 3.54
C LYS A 162 -8.93 -5.91 4.98
N GLY A 163 -9.92 -6.67 5.44
CA GLY A 163 -9.87 -7.40 6.71
C GLY A 163 -8.79 -8.51 6.69
N GLY A 164 -8.71 -9.25 5.59
CA GLY A 164 -7.66 -10.25 5.39
C GLY A 164 -6.24 -9.69 5.43
N ILE A 165 -6.03 -8.46 4.90
CA ILE A 165 -4.74 -7.77 4.98
C ILE A 165 -4.33 -7.52 6.44
N ILE A 166 -5.25 -7.11 7.31
CA ILE A 166 -4.97 -6.90 8.73
C ILE A 166 -4.57 -8.21 9.39
N GLY A 167 -5.36 -9.28 9.21
CA GLY A 167 -5.06 -10.59 9.80
C GLY A 167 -3.72 -11.17 9.32
N MET A 168 -3.40 -11.10 8.01
CA MET A 168 -2.10 -11.56 7.52
C MET A 168 -0.94 -10.69 8.02
N THR A 169 -1.15 -9.39 8.23
CA THR A 169 -0.13 -8.48 8.78
C THR A 169 0.30 -8.91 10.16
N GLU A 170 -0.66 -9.21 11.06
CA GLU A 170 -0.41 -9.67 12.42
C GLU A 170 0.38 -10.98 12.42
N THR A 171 -0.04 -11.96 11.61
CA THR A 171 0.63 -13.26 11.51
C THR A 171 2.06 -13.13 10.97
N MET A 172 2.25 -12.42 9.86
CA MET A 172 3.57 -12.20 9.28
C MET A 172 4.51 -11.42 10.20
N ALA A 173 3.98 -10.50 11.01
CA ALA A 173 4.76 -9.78 12.01
C ALA A 173 5.34 -10.73 13.07
N ILE A 174 4.55 -11.69 13.55
CA ILE A 174 5.01 -12.70 14.52
C ILE A 174 6.05 -13.63 13.89
N GLU A 175 5.75 -14.16 12.70
CA GLU A 175 6.61 -15.14 12.03
C GLU A 175 7.99 -14.57 11.63
N TRP A 176 8.04 -13.30 11.24
CA TRP A 176 9.24 -12.69 10.66
C TRP A 176 10.01 -11.77 11.61
N ALA A 177 9.52 -11.56 12.84
CA ALA A 177 10.20 -10.72 13.84
C ALA A 177 11.64 -11.19 14.10
N SER A 178 11.86 -12.50 14.24
CA SER A 178 13.21 -13.07 14.47
C SER A 178 14.15 -12.90 13.28
N LEU A 179 13.60 -12.58 12.10
CA LEU A 179 14.36 -12.26 10.89
C LEU A 179 14.69 -10.77 10.76
N GLY A 180 14.31 -9.94 11.74
CA GLY A 180 14.52 -8.50 11.75
C GLY A 180 13.55 -7.73 10.84
N ILE A 181 12.38 -8.33 10.53
CA ILE A 181 11.40 -7.75 9.62
C ILE A 181 10.19 -7.26 10.43
N ASN A 182 9.86 -5.97 10.30
CA ASN A 182 8.63 -5.41 10.84
C ASN A 182 7.56 -5.37 9.75
N VAL A 183 6.36 -5.84 10.10
CA VAL A 183 5.21 -5.85 9.19
C VAL A 183 4.07 -5.08 9.85
N ASN A 184 3.58 -4.02 9.19
CA ASN A 184 2.51 -3.19 9.70
C ASN A 184 1.49 -2.90 8.60
N ALA A 185 0.27 -2.53 9.00
CA ALA A 185 -0.77 -2.06 8.10
C ALA A 185 -1.09 -0.59 8.34
N ILE A 186 -1.46 0.11 7.28
CA ILE A 186 -2.14 1.41 7.35
C ILE A 186 -3.57 1.18 6.90
N ALA A 187 -4.54 1.73 7.63
CA ALA A 187 -5.96 1.73 7.30
C ALA A 187 -6.41 3.16 6.97
N PRO A 188 -6.31 3.59 5.71
CA PRO A 188 -6.78 4.90 5.28
C PRO A 188 -8.29 5.03 5.37
N GLY A 189 -8.76 6.24 5.69
CA GLY A 189 -10.13 6.67 5.44
C GLY A 189 -10.35 7.07 3.98
N ALA A 190 -11.19 8.08 3.75
CA ALA A 190 -11.36 8.66 2.43
C ALA A 190 -10.15 9.55 2.09
N ILE A 191 -9.41 9.18 1.06
CA ILE A 191 -8.21 9.88 0.58
C ILE A 191 -8.44 10.36 -0.84
N ASP A 192 -8.10 11.62 -1.13
CA ASP A 192 -8.21 12.21 -2.48
C ASP A 192 -7.28 11.50 -3.46
N THR A 193 -7.85 10.60 -4.22
CA THR A 193 -7.19 9.75 -5.20
C THR A 193 -8.11 9.52 -6.39
N PRO A 194 -7.58 9.10 -7.55
CA PRO A 194 -8.41 8.74 -8.70
C PRO A 194 -9.53 7.74 -8.35
N MET A 195 -9.28 6.81 -7.43
CA MET A 195 -10.29 5.83 -6.99
C MET A 195 -11.53 6.49 -6.37
N ILE A 196 -11.37 7.51 -5.54
CA ILE A 196 -12.50 8.27 -4.95
C ILE A 196 -13.17 9.17 -5.98
N GLN A 197 -12.38 9.80 -6.85
CA GLN A 197 -12.90 10.67 -7.90
C GLN A 197 -13.76 9.90 -8.93
N GLU A 198 -13.36 8.68 -9.26
CA GLU A 198 -14.09 7.78 -10.17
C GLU A 198 -15.47 7.35 -9.61
N VAL A 199 -15.72 7.46 -8.30
CA VAL A 199 -17.05 7.20 -7.69
C VAL A 199 -18.10 8.25 -8.11
N GLY A 200 -17.68 9.47 -8.44
CA GLY A 200 -18.56 10.48 -9.02
C GLY A 200 -19.69 10.97 -8.11
N MET A 201 -19.40 11.25 -6.84
CA MET A 201 -20.41 11.73 -5.87
C MET A 201 -20.94 13.12 -6.24
N SER A 202 -22.26 13.34 -6.07
CA SER A 202 -22.84 14.68 -6.15
C SER A 202 -22.34 15.58 -5.01
N LYS A 203 -22.50 16.91 -5.15
CA LYS A 203 -22.11 17.86 -4.07
C LYS A 203 -22.82 17.56 -2.75
N GLU A 204 -24.11 17.23 -2.83
CA GLU A 204 -24.94 16.91 -1.67
C GLU A 204 -24.47 15.60 -1.00
N ALA A 205 -24.19 14.56 -1.80
CA ALA A 205 -23.64 13.30 -1.31
C ALA A 205 -22.26 13.50 -0.67
N MET A 206 -21.40 14.31 -1.27
CA MET A 206 -20.09 14.67 -0.73
C MET A 206 -20.23 15.43 0.59
N THR A 207 -21.16 16.38 0.71
CA THR A 207 -21.40 17.13 1.94
C THR A 207 -21.88 16.19 3.07
N ALA A 208 -22.81 15.29 2.77
CA ALA A 208 -23.29 14.30 3.74
C ALA A 208 -22.17 13.33 4.15
N PHE A 209 -21.36 12.89 3.20
CA PHE A 209 -20.20 12.03 3.42
C PHE A 209 -19.17 12.69 4.36
N LEU A 210 -18.81 13.94 4.11
CA LEU A 210 -17.89 14.72 4.94
C LEU A 210 -18.44 15.01 6.34
N ALA A 211 -19.77 15.08 6.49
CA ALA A 211 -20.39 15.27 7.80
C ALA A 211 -20.07 14.14 8.79
N GLY A 212 -19.83 12.92 8.30
CA GLY A 212 -19.40 11.78 9.11
C GLY A 212 -17.93 11.79 9.51
N ILE A 213 -17.10 12.65 8.91
CA ILE A 213 -15.66 12.73 9.22
C ILE A 213 -15.44 13.89 10.20
N PRO A 214 -14.89 13.68 11.41
CA PRO A 214 -14.64 14.78 12.37
C PRO A 214 -13.84 15.94 11.82
N LEU A 215 -12.78 15.69 11.03
CA LEU A 215 -11.99 16.75 10.39
C LEU A 215 -12.67 17.42 9.19
N LYS A 216 -13.90 17.00 8.82
CA LYS A 216 -14.76 17.61 7.77
C LYS A 216 -14.08 17.79 6.41
N ARG A 217 -13.15 16.95 6.08
CA ARG A 217 -12.46 16.90 4.78
C ARG A 217 -12.03 15.51 4.40
N ILE A 218 -11.77 15.31 3.12
CA ILE A 218 -11.03 14.15 2.61
C ILE A 218 -9.54 14.32 2.97
N GLY A 219 -8.87 13.22 3.30
CA GLY A 219 -7.43 13.18 3.51
C GLY A 219 -6.66 13.32 2.20
N LYS A 220 -5.40 13.74 2.29
CA LYS A 220 -4.48 13.81 1.16
C LYS A 220 -3.59 12.57 1.12
N ALA A 221 -3.12 12.18 -0.06
CA ALA A 221 -2.19 11.06 -0.21
C ALA A 221 -0.89 11.27 0.56
N GLU A 222 -0.44 12.54 0.70
CA GLU A 222 0.74 12.91 1.49
C GLU A 222 0.60 12.58 2.98
N GLU A 223 -0.62 12.56 3.51
CA GLU A 223 -0.88 12.21 4.92
C GLU A 223 -0.70 10.70 5.14
N ILE A 224 -0.97 9.88 4.13
CA ILE A 224 -0.67 8.45 4.14
C ILE A 224 0.83 8.22 3.94
N ALA A 225 1.44 8.90 2.99
CA ALA A 225 2.87 8.79 2.70
C ALA A 225 3.75 9.18 3.89
N ALA A 226 3.32 10.13 4.72
CA ALA A 226 4.01 10.47 5.96
C ALA A 226 4.06 9.27 6.95
N MET A 227 2.96 8.53 7.07
CA MET A 227 2.91 7.31 7.88
C MET A 227 3.75 6.18 7.25
N VAL A 228 3.73 6.03 5.92
CA VAL A 228 4.60 5.08 5.19
C VAL A 228 6.07 5.35 5.49
N VAL A 229 6.52 6.60 5.41
CA VAL A 229 7.91 7.01 5.71
C VAL A 229 8.27 6.70 7.17
N PHE A 230 7.39 7.01 8.13
CA PHE A 230 7.61 6.64 9.54
C PHE A 230 7.80 5.14 9.69
N LEU A 231 6.88 4.33 9.18
CA LEU A 231 6.93 2.87 9.31
C LEU A 231 8.12 2.24 8.56
N ALA A 232 8.62 2.90 7.52
CA ALA A 232 9.79 2.47 6.77
C ALA A 232 11.12 2.78 7.49
N SER A 233 11.12 3.64 8.50
CA SER A 233 12.31 4.19 9.14
C SER A 233 12.82 3.38 10.36
N GLU A 234 13.98 3.74 10.88
CA GLU A 234 14.52 3.17 12.13
C GLU A 234 13.71 3.62 13.36
N GLU A 235 13.06 4.78 13.29
CA GLU A 235 12.22 5.28 14.37
C GLU A 235 11.00 4.38 14.64
N ALA A 236 10.61 3.54 13.68
CA ALA A 236 9.58 2.52 13.85
C ALA A 236 10.12 1.13 14.21
N SER A 237 11.37 1.01 14.68
CA SER A 237 12.01 -0.29 14.92
C SER A 237 11.28 -1.16 15.96
N TYR A 238 10.53 -0.58 16.89
CA TYR A 238 9.73 -1.32 17.88
C TYR A 238 8.24 -1.43 17.52
N VAL A 239 7.89 -1.12 16.25
CA VAL A 239 6.51 -1.15 15.75
C VAL A 239 6.37 -2.31 14.77
N THR A 240 5.61 -3.36 15.15
CA THR A 240 5.31 -4.50 14.28
C THR A 240 3.95 -5.11 14.65
N GLY A 241 3.22 -5.62 13.68
CA GLY A 241 1.88 -6.22 13.84
C GLY A 241 0.76 -5.20 14.06
N ALA A 242 1.04 -3.90 13.94
CA ALA A 242 0.07 -2.86 14.21
C ALA A 242 -0.69 -2.42 12.94
N THR A 243 -1.94 -1.98 13.13
CA THR A 243 -2.75 -1.28 12.12
C THR A 243 -2.91 0.17 12.52
N PHE A 244 -2.44 1.08 11.67
CA PHE A 244 -2.51 2.52 11.87
C PHE A 244 -3.67 3.12 11.09
N VAL A 245 -4.67 3.61 11.81
CA VAL A 245 -5.83 4.29 11.22
C VAL A 245 -5.44 5.73 10.88
N VAL A 246 -5.69 6.14 9.63
CA VAL A 246 -5.46 7.52 9.13
C VAL A 246 -6.71 7.95 8.36
N ASP A 247 -7.73 8.43 9.10
CA ASP A 247 -9.10 8.56 8.60
C ASP A 247 -9.81 9.89 8.95
N GLY A 248 -9.08 10.84 9.53
CA GLY A 248 -9.66 12.10 9.98
C GLY A 248 -10.60 11.96 11.17
N GLY A 249 -10.46 10.87 11.93
CA GLY A 249 -11.27 10.56 13.12
C GLY A 249 -12.58 9.85 12.81
N TRP A 250 -12.79 9.36 11.59
CA TRP A 250 -14.04 8.73 11.18
C TRP A 250 -14.44 7.56 12.09
N LEU A 251 -13.50 6.69 12.45
CA LEU A 251 -13.80 5.55 13.32
C LEU A 251 -13.92 5.90 14.81
N ALA A 252 -13.58 7.11 15.21
CA ALA A 252 -13.68 7.55 16.59
C ALA A 252 -15.02 8.27 16.90
N ALA A 253 -15.83 8.54 15.87
CA ALA A 253 -17.07 9.33 15.97
C ALA A 253 -18.33 8.46 16.08
#